data_09742876dae35d25be4400de925311e2
#
_entry.id   09742876dae35d25be4400de925311e2
#
_cell.length_a   1.000
_cell.length_b   1.000
_cell.length_c   1.000
_cell.angle_alpha   90.00
_cell.angle_beta   90.00
_cell.angle_gamma   90.00
#
_symmetry.space_group_name_H-M   'P 1'
#
loop_
_entity.id
_entity.type
_entity.pdbx_description
1 polymer ?
#
loop_
_entity_poly.entity_id
_entity_poly.type
_entity_poly.pdbx_seq_one_letter_code
_entity_poly.pdbx_strand_id
1 'polypeptide(L)'
;MLSERFAQALTYAARLHCGQIRKGSGVPYVAHLLGVASIALEYGANEDEAIAALLHDAIEDQGGEHTRREIRDKFGDRVGEIVEGCTDADTMPKPPWKQRKEQYLEKFRQASPEVRRVSLADKLHNARCLLRDYQCFGASIWNRFKGGRDGTIWY
;
A
#
# COMPACT_ATOMS: atom_id res chain seq x y z
N MET A 1 12.21 2.88 18.48
CA MET A 1 13.29 3.52 17.70
C MET A 1 13.48 2.69 16.45
N LEU A 2 13.71 3.30 15.29
CA LEU A 2 13.99 2.57 14.04
C LEU A 2 15.45 2.09 14.05
N SER A 3 15.68 0.86 13.59
CA SER A 3 16.99 0.22 13.53
C SER A 3 17.49 0.07 12.09
N GLU A 4 18.61 -0.63 11.92
CA GLU A 4 19.15 -1.00 10.59
C GLU A 4 18.15 -1.83 9.75
N ARG A 5 17.24 -2.60 10.40
CA ARG A 5 16.17 -3.33 9.69
C ARG A 5 15.28 -2.40 8.86
N PHE A 6 14.93 -1.24 9.40
CA PHE A 6 14.14 -0.25 8.66
C PHE A 6 14.92 0.31 7.46
N ALA A 7 16.21 0.62 7.61
CA ALA A 7 17.05 1.08 6.51
C ALA A 7 17.17 0.02 5.40
N GLN A 8 17.31 -1.25 5.77
CA GLN A 8 17.30 -2.37 4.82
C GLN A 8 15.96 -2.50 4.09
N ALA A 9 14.83 -2.36 4.81
CA ALA A 9 13.50 -2.39 4.21
C ALA A 9 13.28 -1.23 3.23
N LEU A 10 13.74 -0.03 3.56
CA LEU A 10 13.69 1.12 2.67
C LEU A 10 14.49 0.87 1.38
N THR A 11 15.69 0.33 1.51
CA THR A 11 16.54 -0.03 0.36
C THR A 11 15.88 -1.12 -0.49
N TYR A 12 15.30 -2.14 0.15
CA TYR A 12 14.60 -3.23 -0.53
C TYR A 12 13.37 -2.72 -1.28
N ALA A 13 12.51 -1.93 -0.64
CA ALA A 13 11.34 -1.32 -1.27
C ALA A 13 11.72 -0.45 -2.48
N ALA A 14 12.75 0.39 -2.35
CA ALA A 14 13.23 1.26 -3.42
C ALA A 14 13.73 0.47 -4.63
N ARG A 15 14.44 -0.65 -4.41
CA ARG A 15 14.91 -1.54 -5.48
C ARG A 15 13.76 -2.30 -6.14
N LEU A 16 12.85 -2.85 -5.34
CA LEU A 16 11.71 -3.64 -5.81
C LEU A 16 10.78 -2.83 -6.72
N HIS A 17 10.58 -1.55 -6.39
CA HIS A 17 9.71 -0.63 -7.14
C HIS A 17 10.48 0.37 -8.03
N CYS A 18 11.75 0.12 -8.36
CA CYS A 18 12.64 1.10 -9.04
C CYS A 18 12.12 1.55 -10.42
N GLY A 19 11.39 0.70 -11.14
CA GLY A 19 10.80 1.02 -12.45
C GLY A 19 9.32 1.42 -12.38
N GLN A 20 8.73 1.44 -11.20
CA GLN A 20 7.29 1.67 -11.04
C GLN A 20 6.99 3.16 -10.84
N ILE A 21 5.93 3.62 -11.51
CA ILE A 21 5.39 4.98 -11.37
C ILE A 21 3.93 4.96 -10.94
N ARG A 22 3.50 6.01 -10.26
CA ARG A 22 2.09 6.23 -9.91
C ARG A 22 1.25 6.52 -11.15
N LYS A 23 0.11 5.82 -11.29
CA LYS A 23 -0.81 5.98 -12.43
C LYS A 23 -1.24 7.43 -12.57
N GLY A 24 -1.02 7.99 -13.76
CA GLY A 24 -1.49 9.31 -14.16
C GLY A 24 -0.70 10.51 -13.66
N SER A 25 0.25 10.34 -12.71
CA SER A 25 1.10 11.45 -12.24
C SER A 25 2.56 11.33 -12.69
N GLY A 26 3.02 10.13 -13.08
CA GLY A 26 4.42 9.88 -13.43
C GLY A 26 5.39 9.93 -12.24
N VAL A 27 4.91 10.16 -11.02
CA VAL A 27 5.73 10.20 -9.80
C VAL A 27 6.27 8.81 -9.50
N PRO A 28 7.58 8.64 -9.16
CA PRO A 28 8.13 7.35 -8.74
C PRO A 28 7.33 6.73 -7.60
N TYR A 29 7.06 5.42 -7.68
CA TYR A 29 6.18 4.74 -6.72
C TYR A 29 6.72 4.79 -5.30
N VAL A 30 8.04 4.81 -5.14
CA VAL A 30 8.70 4.95 -3.83
C VAL A 30 8.23 6.18 -3.04
N ALA A 31 7.82 7.26 -3.70
CA ALA A 31 7.28 8.44 -3.04
C ALA A 31 5.97 8.12 -2.27
N HIS A 32 5.16 7.18 -2.79
CA HIS A 32 3.98 6.68 -2.09
C HIS A 32 4.37 5.86 -0.87
N LEU A 33 5.28 4.91 -1.02
CA LEU A 33 5.73 4.04 0.06
C LEU A 33 6.32 4.83 1.23
N LEU A 34 7.15 5.84 0.92
CA LEU A 34 7.67 6.77 1.91
C LEU A 34 6.56 7.57 2.61
N GLY A 35 5.57 8.04 1.85
CA GLY A 35 4.43 8.78 2.40
C GLY A 35 3.58 7.92 3.34
N VAL A 36 3.33 6.67 2.99
CA VAL A 36 2.59 5.71 3.84
C VAL A 36 3.38 5.40 5.11
N ALA A 37 4.68 5.14 5.01
CA ALA A 37 5.53 4.88 6.16
C ALA A 37 5.61 6.10 7.10
N SER A 38 5.74 7.32 6.54
CA SER A 38 5.72 8.56 7.33
C SER A 38 4.42 8.70 8.12
N ILE A 39 3.27 8.54 7.46
CA ILE A 39 1.96 8.62 8.11
C ILE A 39 1.85 7.54 9.21
N ALA A 40 2.20 6.29 8.93
CA ALA A 40 2.14 5.23 9.93
C ALA A 40 2.97 5.58 11.18
N LEU A 41 4.19 6.08 11.01
CA LEU A 41 5.07 6.52 12.10
C LEU A 41 4.48 7.69 12.89
N GLU A 42 3.90 8.70 12.22
CA GLU A 42 3.22 9.84 12.86
C GLU A 42 2.06 9.38 13.75
N TYR A 43 1.39 8.28 13.37
CA TYR A 43 0.30 7.67 14.13
C TYR A 43 0.75 6.52 15.04
N GLY A 44 2.01 6.52 15.46
CA GLY A 44 2.55 5.65 16.51
C GLY A 44 2.84 4.21 16.08
N ALA A 45 3.13 3.97 14.80
CA ALA A 45 3.57 2.67 14.32
C ALA A 45 4.91 2.27 14.97
N ASN A 46 5.02 1.01 15.36
CA ASN A 46 6.30 0.42 15.72
C ASN A 46 7.15 0.10 14.47
N GLU A 47 8.35 -0.44 14.66
CA GLU A 47 9.26 -0.71 13.54
C GLU A 47 8.70 -1.73 12.55
N ASP A 48 8.06 -2.81 13.01
CA ASP A 48 7.47 -3.83 12.13
C ASP A 48 6.36 -3.25 11.27
N GLU A 49 5.52 -2.40 11.84
CA GLU A 49 4.47 -1.68 11.13
C GLU A 49 5.04 -0.67 10.12
N ALA A 50 6.12 0.04 10.48
CA ALA A 50 6.79 0.99 9.58
C ALA A 50 7.46 0.27 8.40
N ILE A 51 8.08 -0.89 8.63
CA ILE A 51 8.63 -1.75 7.58
C ILE A 51 7.49 -2.29 6.70
N ALA A 52 6.41 -2.76 7.30
CA ALA A 52 5.24 -3.24 6.55
C ALA A 52 4.62 -2.10 5.72
N ALA A 53 4.60 -0.87 6.20
CA ALA A 53 4.13 0.29 5.45
C ALA A 53 4.99 0.58 4.20
N LEU A 54 6.31 0.37 4.27
CA LEU A 54 7.17 0.45 3.08
C LEU A 54 6.91 -0.67 2.06
N LEU A 55 6.41 -1.82 2.52
CA LEU A 55 6.29 -3.04 1.72
C LEU A 55 4.83 -3.44 1.41
N HIS A 56 3.84 -2.64 1.81
CA HIS A 56 2.42 -3.02 1.80
C HIS A 56 1.88 -3.43 0.43
N ASP A 57 2.43 -2.87 -0.66
CA ASP A 57 2.05 -3.18 -2.04
C ASP A 57 3.00 -4.18 -2.73
N ALA A 58 4.07 -4.63 -2.03
CA ALA A 58 5.11 -5.43 -2.63
C ALA A 58 4.60 -6.78 -3.18
N ILE A 59 3.75 -7.46 -2.42
CA ILE A 59 3.18 -8.77 -2.83
C ILE A 59 2.26 -8.60 -4.02
N GLU A 60 1.38 -7.58 -4.01
CA GLU A 60 0.40 -7.36 -5.07
C GLU A 60 1.05 -6.92 -6.39
N ASP A 61 2.09 -6.09 -6.33
CA ASP A 61 2.67 -5.42 -7.49
C ASP A 61 3.96 -6.06 -7.99
N GLN A 62 4.72 -6.80 -7.18
CA GLN A 62 6.11 -7.15 -7.45
C GLN A 62 6.47 -8.63 -7.14
N GLY A 63 5.66 -9.58 -7.57
CA GLY A 63 6.11 -10.98 -7.59
C GLY A 63 5.34 -11.97 -6.71
N GLY A 64 4.25 -11.56 -6.10
CA GLY A 64 3.31 -12.46 -5.43
C GLY A 64 3.96 -13.34 -4.38
N GLU A 65 3.87 -14.66 -4.52
CA GLU A 65 4.35 -15.65 -3.54
C GLU A 65 5.86 -15.60 -3.33
N HIS A 66 6.65 -15.29 -4.36
CA HIS A 66 8.10 -15.15 -4.19
C HIS A 66 8.44 -13.99 -3.25
N THR A 67 7.86 -12.82 -3.51
CA THR A 67 8.06 -11.62 -2.69
C THR A 67 7.54 -11.82 -1.27
N ARG A 68 6.43 -12.56 -1.09
CA ARG A 68 5.92 -12.93 0.24
C ARG A 68 6.96 -13.67 1.07
N ARG A 69 7.62 -14.69 0.50
CA ARG A 69 8.67 -15.45 1.17
C ARG A 69 9.88 -14.57 1.49
N GLU A 70 10.35 -13.79 0.53
CA GLU A 70 11.48 -12.89 0.75
C GLU A 70 11.24 -11.89 1.89
N ILE A 71 10.02 -11.34 1.99
CA ILE A 71 9.65 -10.42 3.09
C ILE A 71 9.74 -11.12 4.44
N ARG A 72 9.21 -12.35 4.56
CA ARG A 72 9.30 -13.12 5.80
C ARG A 72 10.75 -13.47 6.16
N ASP A 73 11.53 -13.91 5.19
CA ASP A 73 12.94 -14.28 5.40
C ASP A 73 13.81 -13.10 5.83
N LYS A 74 13.58 -11.91 5.27
CA LYS A 74 14.38 -10.70 5.52
C LYS A 74 13.91 -9.90 6.74
N PHE A 75 12.60 -9.82 6.94
CA PHE A 75 12.01 -8.89 7.92
C PHE A 75 11.19 -9.59 9.01
N GLY A 76 11.04 -10.91 8.92
CA GLY A 76 10.37 -11.74 9.91
C GLY A 76 8.87 -11.91 9.66
N ASP A 77 8.30 -12.90 10.35
CA ASP A 77 6.90 -13.30 10.18
C ASP A 77 5.92 -12.17 10.50
N ARG A 78 6.20 -11.37 11.52
CA ARG A 78 5.30 -10.28 11.92
C ARG A 78 5.11 -9.24 10.82
N VAL A 79 6.20 -8.84 10.17
CA VAL A 79 6.13 -7.93 9.01
C VAL A 79 5.36 -8.60 7.87
N GLY A 80 5.66 -9.88 7.58
CA GLY A 80 4.97 -10.65 6.55
C GLY A 80 3.44 -10.69 6.77
N GLU A 81 2.99 -10.98 8.00
CA GLU A 81 1.57 -11.01 8.37
C GLU A 81 0.88 -9.66 8.13
N ILE A 82 1.54 -8.55 8.50
CA ILE A 82 0.97 -7.21 8.30
C ILE A 82 0.85 -6.90 6.81
N VAL A 83 1.89 -7.17 6.01
CA VAL A 83 1.88 -6.94 4.55
C VAL A 83 0.80 -7.78 3.87
N GLU A 84 0.67 -9.06 4.22
CA GLU A 84 -0.40 -9.94 3.70
C GLU A 84 -1.79 -9.44 4.10
N GLY A 85 -1.92 -8.90 5.31
CA GLY A 85 -3.15 -8.27 5.78
C GLY A 85 -3.56 -7.06 4.93
N CYS A 86 -2.58 -6.31 4.42
CA CYS A 86 -2.80 -5.14 3.55
C CYS A 86 -3.06 -5.51 2.09
N THR A 87 -2.69 -6.72 1.64
CA THR A 87 -2.82 -7.15 0.24
C THR A 87 -4.30 -7.33 -0.15
N ASP A 88 -4.73 -6.65 -1.22
CA ASP A 88 -6.10 -6.69 -1.75
C ASP A 88 -6.37 -8.02 -2.48
N ALA A 89 -5.53 -8.36 -3.49
CA ALA A 89 -5.61 -9.63 -4.21
C ALA A 89 -4.26 -10.00 -4.84
N ASP A 90 -3.83 -11.21 -4.59
CA ASP A 90 -2.64 -11.85 -5.17
C ASP A 90 -2.97 -12.94 -6.20
N THR A 91 -4.27 -13.17 -6.47
CA THR A 91 -4.76 -14.17 -7.44
C THR A 91 -4.84 -13.60 -8.85
N MET A 92 -4.54 -14.45 -9.86
CA MET A 92 -4.69 -14.12 -11.27
C MET A 92 -5.63 -15.13 -11.96
N PRO A 93 -6.63 -14.67 -12.74
CA PRO A 93 -7.00 -13.26 -12.96
C PRO A 93 -7.62 -12.61 -11.71
N LYS A 94 -7.35 -11.30 -11.53
CA LYS A 94 -7.97 -10.56 -10.41
C LYS A 94 -9.49 -10.49 -10.58
N PRO A 95 -10.28 -10.70 -9.51
CA PRO A 95 -11.74 -10.54 -9.55
C PRO A 95 -12.17 -9.12 -9.97
N PRO A 96 -13.47 -8.91 -10.32
CA PRO A 96 -14.00 -7.59 -10.63
C PRO A 96 -13.68 -6.56 -9.53
N TRP A 97 -13.40 -5.30 -9.92
CA TRP A 97 -12.92 -4.26 -9.02
C TRP A 97 -13.80 -4.08 -7.78
N LYS A 98 -15.12 -3.96 -7.96
CA LYS A 98 -16.07 -3.74 -6.85
C LYS A 98 -16.07 -4.90 -5.87
N GLN A 99 -16.14 -6.13 -6.37
CA GLN A 99 -16.12 -7.34 -5.55
C GLN A 99 -14.85 -7.42 -4.69
N ARG A 100 -13.66 -7.11 -5.28
CA ARG A 100 -12.40 -7.09 -4.52
C ARG A 100 -12.44 -6.05 -3.40
N LYS A 101 -12.98 -4.85 -3.68
CA LYS A 101 -13.03 -3.79 -2.68
C LYS A 101 -14.02 -4.13 -1.54
N GLU A 102 -15.14 -4.75 -1.84
CA GLU A 102 -16.07 -5.27 -0.83
C GLU A 102 -15.42 -6.35 0.06
N GLN A 103 -14.72 -7.30 -0.55
CA GLN A 103 -13.98 -8.34 0.17
C GLN A 103 -12.85 -7.76 1.04
N TYR A 104 -12.12 -6.78 0.51
CA TYR A 104 -11.08 -6.09 1.26
C TYR A 104 -11.65 -5.36 2.48
N LEU A 105 -12.76 -4.63 2.34
CA LEU A 105 -13.42 -3.93 3.45
C LEU A 105 -13.90 -4.91 4.53
N GLU A 106 -14.41 -6.08 4.16
CA GLU A 106 -14.81 -7.10 5.12
C GLU A 106 -13.60 -7.69 5.86
N LYS A 107 -12.53 -8.02 5.13
CA LYS A 107 -11.26 -8.45 5.72
C LYS A 107 -10.69 -7.39 6.68
N PHE A 108 -10.75 -6.12 6.28
CA PHE A 108 -10.26 -5.00 7.09
C PHE A 108 -11.01 -4.85 8.43
N ARG A 109 -12.31 -5.10 8.46
CA ARG A 109 -13.11 -5.05 9.72
C ARG A 109 -12.62 -6.03 10.78
N GLN A 110 -12.05 -7.15 10.35
CA GLN A 110 -11.54 -8.21 11.23
C GLN A 110 -10.01 -8.16 11.41
N ALA A 111 -9.34 -7.22 10.73
CA ALA A 111 -7.89 -7.12 10.75
C ALA A 111 -7.34 -6.69 12.11
N SER A 112 -6.09 -7.05 12.38
CA SER A 112 -5.36 -6.61 13.57
C SER A 112 -5.18 -5.09 13.60
N PRO A 113 -4.94 -4.48 14.77
CA PRO A 113 -4.68 -3.05 14.89
C PRO A 113 -3.53 -2.57 13.99
N GLU A 114 -2.49 -3.38 13.84
CA GLU A 114 -1.31 -3.07 13.02
C GLU A 114 -1.64 -3.04 11.53
N VAL A 115 -2.37 -4.05 11.04
CA VAL A 115 -2.86 -4.07 9.65
C VAL A 115 -3.77 -2.87 9.38
N ARG A 116 -4.66 -2.54 10.31
CA ARG A 116 -5.53 -1.37 10.18
C ARG A 116 -4.73 -0.07 10.10
N ARG A 117 -3.70 0.10 10.94
CA ARG A 117 -2.88 1.31 10.95
C ARG A 117 -2.16 1.49 9.62
N VAL A 118 -1.51 0.45 9.09
CA VAL A 118 -0.82 0.51 7.80
C VAL A 118 -1.81 0.75 6.66
N SER A 119 -2.93 0.03 6.63
CA SER A 119 -3.96 0.20 5.61
C SER A 119 -4.57 1.61 5.64
N LEU A 120 -4.83 2.18 6.81
CA LEU A 120 -5.35 3.55 6.93
C LEU A 120 -4.32 4.60 6.52
N ALA A 121 -3.04 4.38 6.80
CA ALA A 121 -1.96 5.24 6.33
C ALA A 121 -1.90 5.27 4.79
N ASP A 122 -2.04 4.11 4.13
CA ASP A 122 -2.17 4.02 2.67
C ASP A 122 -3.38 4.80 2.16
N LYS A 123 -4.58 4.56 2.73
CA LYS A 123 -5.80 5.25 2.30
C LYS A 123 -5.70 6.76 2.48
N LEU A 124 -5.14 7.22 3.60
CA LEU A 124 -4.94 8.65 3.86
C LEU A 124 -3.96 9.26 2.86
N HIS A 125 -2.84 8.59 2.57
CA HIS A 125 -1.90 9.06 1.55
C HIS A 125 -2.55 9.12 0.17
N ASN A 126 -3.30 8.10 -0.22
CA ASN A 126 -4.03 8.05 -1.48
C ASN A 126 -5.06 9.18 -1.58
N ALA A 127 -5.83 9.43 -0.52
CA ALA A 127 -6.81 10.52 -0.48
C ALA A 127 -6.15 11.91 -0.61
N ARG A 128 -5.03 12.14 0.07
CA ARG A 128 -4.24 13.38 -0.06
C ARG A 128 -3.74 13.59 -1.49
N CYS A 129 -3.21 12.55 -2.12
CA CYS A 129 -2.78 12.61 -3.52
C CYS A 129 -3.94 12.87 -4.47
N LEU A 130 -5.08 12.21 -4.26
CA LEU A 130 -6.29 12.39 -5.06
C LEU A 130 -6.81 13.82 -4.98
N LEU A 131 -6.86 14.40 -3.77
CA LEU A 131 -7.29 15.78 -3.56
C LEU A 131 -6.39 16.77 -4.30
N ARG A 132 -5.06 16.61 -4.17
CA ARG A 132 -4.09 17.42 -4.90
C ARG A 132 -4.28 17.32 -6.42
N ASP A 133 -4.41 16.10 -6.93
CA ASP A 133 -4.58 15.86 -8.36
C ASP A 133 -5.93 16.42 -8.86
N TYR A 134 -6.99 16.37 -8.05
CA TYR A 134 -8.28 16.98 -8.39
C TYR A 134 -8.17 18.50 -8.45
N GLN A 135 -7.45 19.13 -7.53
CA GLN A 135 -7.19 20.57 -7.55
C GLN A 135 -6.41 21.02 -8.80
N CYS A 136 -5.48 20.18 -9.28
CA CYS A 136 -4.66 20.50 -10.44
C CYS A 136 -5.35 20.21 -11.78
N PHE A 137 -6.11 19.11 -11.87
CA PHE A 137 -6.59 18.54 -13.13
C PHE A 137 -8.12 18.46 -13.23
N GLY A 138 -8.85 18.82 -12.16
CA GLY A 138 -10.31 18.77 -12.12
C GLY A 138 -10.87 17.37 -12.31
N ALA A 139 -12.07 17.28 -12.86
CA ALA A 139 -12.81 16.03 -13.00
C ALA A 139 -12.15 14.97 -13.94
N SER A 140 -11.18 15.40 -14.76
CA SER A 140 -10.50 14.46 -15.69
C SER A 140 -9.74 13.34 -14.99
N ILE A 141 -9.41 13.50 -13.69
CA ILE A 141 -8.71 12.47 -12.92
C ILE A 141 -9.52 11.17 -12.77
N TRP A 142 -10.85 11.26 -12.80
CA TRP A 142 -11.71 10.09 -12.59
C TRP A 142 -11.53 9.02 -13.66
N ASN A 143 -11.08 9.40 -14.86
CA ASN A 143 -10.78 8.46 -15.96
C ASN A 143 -9.59 7.54 -15.67
N ARG A 144 -8.77 7.84 -14.64
CA ARG A 144 -7.64 7.03 -14.23
C ARG A 144 -8.04 5.80 -13.41
N PHE A 145 -9.27 5.80 -12.86
CA PHE A 145 -9.74 4.80 -11.89
C PHE A 145 -10.78 3.87 -12.51
N LYS A 146 -10.64 2.56 -12.27
CA LYS A 146 -11.58 1.54 -12.78
C LYS A 146 -12.99 1.71 -12.21
N GLY A 147 -13.12 2.24 -10.99
CA GLY A 147 -14.41 2.54 -10.36
C GLY A 147 -15.04 3.86 -10.81
N GLY A 148 -14.33 4.64 -11.65
CA GLY A 148 -14.75 5.99 -11.99
C GLY A 148 -14.85 6.90 -10.75
N ARG A 149 -15.57 8.02 -10.88
CA ARG A 149 -15.82 8.95 -9.78
C ARG A 149 -16.56 8.28 -8.61
N ASP A 150 -17.71 7.72 -8.89
CA ASP A 150 -18.61 7.23 -7.84
C ASP A 150 -18.05 6.02 -7.10
N GLY A 151 -17.40 5.11 -7.81
CA GLY A 151 -16.69 3.99 -7.18
C GLY A 151 -15.50 4.45 -6.33
N THR A 152 -14.75 5.46 -6.77
CA THR A 152 -13.62 5.98 -6.00
C THR A 152 -14.08 6.69 -4.73
N ILE A 153 -15.19 7.45 -4.79
CA ILE A 153 -15.76 8.13 -3.61
C ILE A 153 -16.38 7.11 -2.63
N TRP A 154 -16.99 6.05 -3.18
CA TRP A 154 -17.56 4.99 -2.35
C TRP A 154 -16.49 4.25 -1.56
N TYR A 155 -15.37 3.92 -2.18
CA TYR A 155 -14.27 3.18 -1.56
C TYR A 155 -13.42 4.05 -0.66
#